data_799ccf7db55fb4664964c109e5d31866
#
_entry.id   799ccf7db55fb4664964c109e5d31866
#
_cell.length_a   1.000
_cell.length_b   1.000
_cell.length_c   1.000
_cell.angle_alpha   90.00
_cell.angle_beta   90.00
_cell.angle_gamma   90.00
#
_symmetry.space_group_name_H-M   'P 1'
#
loop_
_entity.id
_entity.type
_entity.pdbx_description
1 polymer ?
#
loop_
_entity_poly.entity_id
_entity_poly.type
_entity_poly.pdbx_seq_one_letter_code
_entity_poly.pdbx_strand_id
1 'polypeptide(L)'
;MPGLGDRLAAWVAGEIGEHPEQFTTPNALQCYAGRAPVTRRSGRSEFTIARRLAYNRHLGEAVHRWAFCSLTQSTWARQFYDTKTAAGDTHHAALRKLGNRWLEVLWHCLDKGACYDEAIHTANRNRNRPPAAA
;
A
#
# COMPACT_ATOMS: atom_id res chain seq x y z
N MET A 1 1.05 13.17 3.86
CA MET A 1 1.09 11.74 4.23
C MET A 1 2.49 11.39 4.73
N PRO A 2 2.62 10.58 5.77
CA PRO A 2 3.94 10.23 6.34
C PRO A 2 4.87 9.59 5.29
N GLY A 3 6.10 10.03 5.23
CA GLY A 3 7.10 9.56 4.28
C GLY A 3 6.96 10.08 2.84
N LEU A 4 5.87 10.78 2.55
CA LEU A 4 5.59 11.33 1.22
C LEU A 4 5.97 12.81 1.19
N GLY A 5 7.27 13.08 1.06
CA GLY A 5 7.79 14.43 0.87
C GLY A 5 7.47 14.96 -0.53
N ASP A 6 7.75 16.25 -0.77
CA ASP A 6 7.35 16.95 -1.99
C ASP A 6 7.78 16.26 -3.28
N ARG A 7 9.00 15.73 -3.33
CA ARG A 7 9.52 15.03 -4.51
C ARG A 7 8.80 13.71 -4.76
N LEU A 8 8.59 12.91 -3.71
CA LEU A 8 7.87 11.64 -3.84
C LEU A 8 6.39 11.88 -4.12
N ALA A 9 5.77 12.90 -3.51
CA ALA A 9 4.40 13.27 -3.78
C ALA A 9 4.20 13.67 -5.24
N ALA A 10 5.09 14.50 -5.79
CA ALA A 10 5.07 14.89 -7.20
C ALA A 10 5.27 13.68 -8.12
N TRP A 11 6.18 12.78 -7.77
CA TRP A 11 6.41 11.56 -8.55
C TRP A 11 5.17 10.65 -8.56
N VAL A 12 4.61 10.34 -7.39
CA VAL A 12 3.39 9.52 -7.27
C VAL A 12 2.22 10.16 -8.02
N ALA A 13 2.00 11.47 -7.85
CA ALA A 13 0.94 12.20 -8.53
C ALA A 13 1.11 12.17 -10.05
N GLY A 14 2.34 12.36 -10.54
CA GLY A 14 2.64 12.30 -11.96
C GLY A 14 2.38 10.94 -12.58
N GLU A 15 2.69 9.86 -11.86
CA GLU A 15 2.46 8.49 -12.33
C GLU A 15 0.99 8.06 -12.27
N ILE A 16 0.21 8.57 -11.29
CA ILE A 16 -1.24 8.34 -11.22
C ILE A 16 -1.96 9.12 -12.32
N GLY A 17 -1.44 10.30 -12.69
CA GLY A 17 -1.98 11.16 -13.73
C GLY A 17 -3.11 12.08 -13.26
N GLU A 18 -3.70 12.81 -14.22
CA GLU A 18 -4.72 13.84 -13.94
C GLU A 18 -6.11 13.25 -13.69
N HIS A 19 -6.31 11.98 -13.96
CA HIS A 19 -7.59 11.29 -13.86
C HIS A 19 -7.55 10.13 -12.85
N PRO A 20 -7.41 10.42 -11.53
CA PRO A 20 -7.39 9.35 -10.52
C PRO A 20 -8.69 8.55 -10.46
N GLU A 21 -9.80 9.09 -10.97
CA GLU A 21 -11.09 8.41 -11.09
C GLU A 21 -11.09 7.20 -12.01
N GLN A 22 -10.07 7.04 -12.85
CA GLN A 22 -9.88 5.82 -13.66
C GLN A 22 -9.65 4.57 -12.79
N PHE A 23 -9.14 4.75 -11.58
CA PHE A 23 -9.00 3.67 -10.61
C PHE A 23 -10.27 3.56 -9.77
N THR A 24 -11.20 2.71 -10.19
CA THR A 24 -12.52 2.59 -9.56
C THR A 24 -12.50 1.89 -8.19
N THR A 25 -11.41 1.20 -7.87
CA THR A 25 -11.21 0.50 -6.60
C THR A 25 -9.77 0.66 -6.11
N PRO A 26 -9.51 0.53 -4.79
CA PRO A 26 -8.14 0.50 -4.29
C PRO A 26 -7.29 -0.57 -4.96
N ASN A 27 -7.88 -1.74 -5.20
CA ASN A 27 -7.18 -2.86 -5.84
C ASN A 27 -6.75 -2.53 -7.28
N ALA A 28 -7.51 -1.73 -8.02
CA ALA A 28 -7.12 -1.29 -9.36
C ALA A 28 -5.82 -0.48 -9.32
N LEU A 29 -5.69 0.45 -8.38
CA LEU A 29 -4.46 1.24 -8.17
C LEU A 29 -3.29 0.35 -7.71
N GLN A 30 -3.54 -0.57 -6.80
CA GLN A 30 -2.55 -1.53 -6.31
C GLN A 30 -2.02 -2.44 -7.44
N CYS A 31 -2.90 -2.91 -8.32
CA CYS A 31 -2.53 -3.68 -9.49
C CYS A 31 -1.69 -2.86 -10.48
N TYR A 32 -2.07 -1.61 -10.73
CA TYR A 32 -1.33 -0.70 -11.60
C TYR A 32 0.09 -0.43 -11.09
N ALA A 33 0.27 -0.31 -9.77
CA ALA A 33 1.58 -0.15 -9.14
C ALA A 33 2.36 -1.46 -8.96
N GLY A 34 1.78 -2.60 -9.34
CA GLY A 34 2.41 -3.92 -9.19
C GLY A 34 2.54 -4.39 -7.73
N ARG A 35 1.70 -3.88 -6.85
CA ARG A 35 1.75 -4.20 -5.40
C ARG A 35 0.79 -5.30 -4.99
N ALA A 36 -0.33 -5.45 -5.70
CA ALA A 36 -1.28 -6.51 -5.42
C ALA A 36 -0.73 -7.89 -5.86
N PRO A 37 -0.98 -8.95 -5.08
CA PRO A 37 -0.64 -10.31 -5.49
C PRO A 37 -1.48 -10.71 -6.70
N VAL A 38 -0.95 -11.62 -7.52
CA VAL A 38 -1.64 -12.20 -8.66
C VAL A 38 -2.01 -13.63 -8.33
N THR A 39 -3.31 -13.95 -8.42
CA THR A 39 -3.80 -15.32 -8.30
C THR A 39 -3.95 -15.91 -9.70
N ARG A 40 -3.36 -17.07 -9.92
CA ARG A 40 -3.53 -17.85 -11.15
C ARG A 40 -4.31 -19.12 -10.83
N ARG A 41 -5.32 -19.38 -11.65
CA ARG A 41 -6.09 -20.63 -11.62
C ARG A 41 -5.82 -21.44 -12.88
N SER A 42 -5.57 -22.73 -12.69
CA SER A 42 -5.48 -23.70 -13.76
C SER A 42 -6.27 -24.96 -13.36
N GLY A 43 -7.47 -25.14 -13.91
CA GLY A 43 -8.35 -26.24 -13.54
C GLY A 43 -8.72 -26.21 -12.05
N ARG A 44 -8.29 -27.25 -11.30
CA ARG A 44 -8.49 -27.35 -9.84
C ARG A 44 -7.37 -26.71 -9.01
N SER A 45 -6.30 -26.26 -9.67
CA SER A 45 -5.15 -25.65 -8.98
C SER A 45 -5.29 -24.13 -8.95
N GLU A 46 -5.14 -23.57 -7.77
CA GLU A 46 -5.07 -22.13 -7.55
C GLU A 46 -3.77 -21.82 -6.80
N PHE A 47 -3.00 -20.86 -7.29
CA PHE A 47 -1.83 -20.38 -6.58
C PHE A 47 -1.66 -18.89 -6.74
N THR A 48 -1.12 -18.26 -5.70
CA THR A 48 -0.89 -16.82 -5.66
C THR A 48 0.57 -16.53 -5.94
N ILE A 49 0.81 -15.70 -6.96
CA ILE A 49 2.13 -15.16 -7.27
C ILE A 49 2.25 -13.81 -6.59
N ALA A 50 3.27 -13.67 -5.75
CA ALA A 50 3.49 -12.46 -4.97
C ALA A 50 3.84 -11.21 -5.80
N ARG A 51 4.12 -11.35 -7.08
CA ARG A 51 4.57 -10.25 -7.94
C ARG A 51 3.92 -10.31 -9.32
N ARG A 52 3.33 -9.19 -9.71
CA ARG A 52 2.83 -8.97 -11.07
C ARG A 52 3.98 -8.56 -12.00
N LEU A 53 4.04 -9.14 -13.20
CA LEU A 53 5.08 -8.83 -14.19
C LEU A 53 4.77 -7.56 -14.99
N ALA A 54 3.50 -7.35 -15.36
CA ALA A 54 3.06 -6.16 -16.09
C ALA A 54 2.47 -5.12 -15.12
N TYR A 55 3.19 -4.02 -14.91
CA TYR A 55 2.77 -2.93 -14.03
C TYR A 55 3.57 -1.66 -14.31
N ASN A 56 3.12 -0.53 -13.79
CA ASN A 56 3.88 0.72 -13.83
C ASN A 56 5.06 0.64 -12.84
N ARG A 57 6.25 0.41 -13.36
CA ARG A 57 7.47 0.26 -12.56
C ARG A 57 7.86 1.55 -11.84
N HIS A 58 7.62 2.70 -12.46
CA HIS A 58 7.96 3.99 -11.86
C HIS A 58 7.08 4.27 -10.63
N LEU A 59 5.78 4.02 -10.72
CA LEU A 59 4.89 4.11 -9.57
C LEU A 59 5.25 3.08 -8.50
N GLY A 60 5.55 1.85 -8.90
CA GLY A 60 5.98 0.79 -7.99
C GLY A 60 7.24 1.16 -7.21
N GLU A 61 8.22 1.78 -7.85
CA GLU A 61 9.46 2.24 -7.20
C GLU A 61 9.18 3.42 -6.26
N ALA A 62 8.40 4.41 -6.70
CA ALA A 62 8.02 5.55 -5.87
C ALA A 62 7.31 5.10 -4.59
N VAL A 63 6.37 4.17 -4.71
CA VAL A 63 5.63 3.60 -3.57
C VAL A 63 6.57 2.81 -2.65
N HIS A 64 7.54 2.11 -3.18
CA HIS A 64 8.54 1.39 -2.38
C HIS A 64 9.37 2.35 -1.53
N ARG A 65 9.84 3.44 -2.12
CA ARG A 65 10.56 4.50 -1.40
C ARG A 65 9.69 5.19 -0.37
N TRP A 66 8.45 5.46 -0.71
CA TRP A 66 7.48 6.02 0.22
C TRP A 66 7.27 5.11 1.43
N ALA A 67 7.05 3.82 1.22
CA ALA A 67 6.90 2.85 2.30
C ALA A 67 8.12 2.86 3.24
N PHE A 68 9.32 2.86 2.69
CA PHE A 68 10.55 2.94 3.48
C PHE A 68 10.63 4.24 4.30
N CYS A 69 10.38 5.40 3.67
CA CYS A 69 10.42 6.70 4.36
C CYS A 69 9.34 6.82 5.45
N SER A 70 8.20 6.15 5.28
CA SER A 70 7.11 6.18 6.26
C SER A 70 7.45 5.49 7.58
N LEU A 71 8.44 4.60 7.61
CA LEU A 71 8.83 3.86 8.81
C LEU A 71 9.29 4.76 9.95
N THR A 72 9.87 5.91 9.64
CA THR A 72 10.35 6.88 10.63
C THR A 72 9.32 7.95 10.99
N GLN A 73 8.25 8.07 10.24
CA GLN A 73 7.27 9.15 10.35
C GLN A 73 5.88 8.68 10.79
N SER A 74 5.62 7.37 10.73
CA SER A 74 4.32 6.80 11.09
C SER A 74 4.49 5.62 12.04
N THR A 75 3.88 5.72 13.21
CA THR A 75 3.93 4.66 14.23
C THR A 75 3.28 3.38 13.74
N TRP A 76 2.12 3.48 13.08
CA TRP A 76 1.44 2.28 12.59
C TRP A 76 2.20 1.61 11.43
N ALA A 77 2.84 2.40 10.56
CA ALA A 77 3.64 1.87 9.47
C ALA A 77 4.83 1.07 10.01
N ARG A 78 5.48 1.59 11.03
CA ARG A 78 6.57 0.89 11.73
C ARG A 78 6.07 -0.40 12.38
N GLN A 79 4.97 -0.35 13.10
CA GLN A 79 4.36 -1.54 13.72
C GLN A 79 3.97 -2.59 12.68
N PHE A 80 3.40 -2.15 11.56
CA PHE A 80 3.05 -3.05 10.46
C PHE A 80 4.29 -3.76 9.90
N TYR A 81 5.34 -2.98 9.62
CA TYR A 81 6.60 -3.53 9.13
C TYR A 81 7.22 -4.53 10.10
N ASP A 82 7.31 -4.17 11.38
CA ASP A 82 7.88 -5.03 12.42
C ASP A 82 7.09 -6.34 12.58
N THR A 83 5.76 -6.26 12.51
CA THR A 83 4.88 -7.44 12.55
C THR A 83 5.15 -8.38 11.37
N LYS A 84 5.33 -7.84 10.17
CA LYS A 84 5.59 -8.63 8.96
C LYS A 84 6.97 -9.28 8.98
N THR A 85 7.98 -8.56 9.40
CA THR A 85 9.34 -9.10 9.53
C THR A 85 9.43 -10.15 10.63
N ALA A 86 8.75 -9.96 11.75
CA ALA A 86 8.65 -10.95 12.82
C ALA A 86 7.93 -12.25 12.36
N ALA A 87 7.00 -12.13 11.41
CA ALA A 87 6.31 -13.27 10.81
C ALA A 87 7.14 -14.00 9.72
N GLY A 88 8.35 -13.53 9.43
CA GLY A 88 9.27 -14.17 8.48
C GLY A 88 9.39 -13.48 7.12
N ASP A 89 8.70 -12.36 6.90
CA ASP A 89 8.85 -11.59 5.65
C ASP A 89 10.26 -10.99 5.54
N THR A 90 10.79 -10.99 4.32
CA THR A 90 12.01 -10.24 4.03
C THR A 90 11.75 -8.73 4.10
N HIS A 91 12.81 -7.93 4.23
CA HIS A 91 12.72 -6.47 4.20
C HIS A 91 11.89 -5.95 3.00
N HIS A 92 12.23 -6.40 1.79
CA HIS A 92 11.52 -5.95 0.59
C HIS A 92 10.07 -6.46 0.51
N ALA A 93 9.80 -7.68 1.01
CA ALA A 93 8.43 -8.20 1.07
C ALA A 93 7.56 -7.40 2.05
N ALA A 94 8.08 -7.08 3.23
CA ALA A 94 7.40 -6.25 4.21
C ALA A 94 7.12 -4.84 3.68
N LEU A 95 8.09 -4.20 3.03
CA LEU A 95 7.90 -2.89 2.39
C LEU A 95 6.88 -2.93 1.24
N ARG A 96 6.86 -3.99 0.45
CA ARG A 96 5.87 -4.16 -0.62
C ARG A 96 4.46 -4.22 -0.05
N LYS A 97 4.26 -4.98 1.01
CA LYS A 97 2.97 -5.08 1.69
C LYS A 97 2.55 -3.75 2.34
N LEU A 98 3.50 -3.03 2.94
CA LEU A 98 3.25 -1.70 3.49
C LEU A 98 2.88 -0.70 2.40
N GLY A 99 3.61 -0.69 1.28
CA GLY A 99 3.29 0.15 0.12
C GLY A 99 1.90 -0.11 -0.43
N ASN A 100 1.47 -1.37 -0.45
CA ASN A 100 0.13 -1.75 -0.84
C ASN A 100 -0.94 -1.13 0.08
N ARG A 101 -0.69 -1.09 1.38
CA ARG A 101 -1.58 -0.42 2.34
C ARG A 101 -1.59 1.09 2.16
N TRP A 102 -0.45 1.70 1.87
CA TRP A 102 -0.40 3.14 1.58
C TRP A 102 -1.18 3.51 0.32
N LEU A 103 -1.14 2.69 -0.72
CA LEU A 103 -1.95 2.91 -1.92
C LEU A 103 -3.45 2.81 -1.64
N GLU A 104 -3.88 1.89 -0.78
CA GLU A 104 -5.27 1.80 -0.34
C GLU A 104 -5.71 3.08 0.39
N VAL A 105 -4.89 3.55 1.33
CA VAL A 105 -5.14 4.81 2.05
C VAL A 105 -5.20 6.00 1.10
N LEU A 106 -4.24 6.09 0.17
CA LEU A 106 -4.20 7.15 -0.83
C LEU A 106 -5.46 7.13 -1.72
N TRP A 107 -5.88 5.96 -2.17
CA TRP A 107 -7.09 5.83 -2.98
C TRP A 107 -8.32 6.36 -2.24
N HIS A 108 -8.50 6.01 -0.97
CA HIS A 108 -9.61 6.52 -0.16
C HIS A 108 -9.53 8.04 0.04
N CYS A 109 -8.35 8.60 0.22
CA CYS A 109 -8.17 10.05 0.31
C CYS A 109 -8.57 10.76 -0.99
N LEU A 110 -8.17 10.20 -2.14
CA LEU A 110 -8.53 10.75 -3.45
C LEU A 110 -10.02 10.62 -3.76
N ASP A 111 -10.61 9.47 -3.45
CA ASP A 111 -12.04 9.20 -3.67
C ASP A 111 -12.94 10.13 -2.86
N LYS A 112 -12.57 10.39 -1.61
CA LYS A 112 -13.35 11.25 -0.71
C LYS A 112 -12.93 12.72 -0.75
N GLY A 113 -11.87 13.06 -1.46
CA GLY A 113 -11.30 14.40 -1.46
C GLY A 113 -10.83 14.85 -0.07
N ALA A 114 -10.42 13.91 0.77
CA ALA A 114 -10.02 14.17 2.16
C ALA A 114 -8.51 14.05 2.33
N CYS A 115 -7.96 14.89 3.24
CA CYS A 115 -6.57 14.78 3.63
C CYS A 115 -6.37 13.61 4.60
N TYR A 116 -5.17 13.00 4.55
CA TYR A 116 -4.79 11.95 5.48
C TYR A 116 -4.64 12.50 6.91
N ASP A 117 -5.19 11.79 7.88
CA ASP A 117 -5.03 12.04 9.31
C ASP A 117 -4.61 10.74 10.02
N GLU A 118 -3.43 10.74 10.62
CA GLU A 118 -2.84 9.58 11.31
C GLU A 118 -3.71 9.14 12.49
N ALA A 119 -4.28 10.08 13.24
CA ALA A 119 -5.11 9.76 14.41
C ALA A 119 -6.40 9.06 13.99
N ILE A 120 -7.07 9.57 12.96
CA ILE A 120 -8.29 8.96 12.40
C ILE A 120 -7.98 7.57 11.85
N HIS A 121 -6.88 7.44 11.10
CA HIS A 121 -6.47 6.15 10.54
C HIS A 121 -6.18 5.12 11.63
N THR A 122 -5.47 5.51 12.67
CA THR A 122 -5.15 4.65 13.81
C THR A 122 -6.40 4.24 14.57
N ALA A 123 -7.33 5.18 14.82
CA ALA A 123 -8.60 4.89 15.47
C ALA A 123 -9.44 3.88 14.68
N ASN A 124 -9.53 4.05 13.36
CA ASN A 124 -10.25 3.13 12.48
C ASN A 124 -9.61 1.73 12.46
N ARG A 125 -8.29 1.64 12.43
CA ARG A 125 -7.59 0.35 12.52
C ARG A 125 -7.89 -0.38 13.83
N ASN A 126 -7.85 0.34 14.95
CA ASN A 126 -8.12 -0.24 16.26
C ASN A 126 -9.57 -0.73 16.38
N ARG A 127 -10.52 0.01 15.80
CA ARG A 127 -11.95 -0.39 15.76
C ARG A 127 -12.16 -1.67 14.95
N ASN A 128 -11.47 -1.80 13.83
CA ASN A 128 -11.60 -2.92 12.91
C ASN A 128 -10.69 -4.11 13.24
N ARG A 129 -9.88 -3.98 14.29
CA ARG A 129 -9.02 -5.08 14.74
C ARG A 129 -9.91 -6.15 15.39
N PRO A 130 -9.84 -7.41 14.93
CA PRO A 130 -10.55 -8.48 15.59
C PRO A 130 -10.08 -8.58 17.06
N PRO A 131 -10.95 -8.94 17.99
CA PRO A 131 -10.56 -9.12 19.37
C PRO A 131 -9.42 -10.12 19.44
N ALA A 132 -8.45 -9.84 20.30
CA ALA A 132 -7.35 -10.77 20.53
C ALA A 132 -7.95 -12.11 20.96
N ALA A 133 -7.54 -13.19 20.28
CA ALA A 133 -7.93 -14.53 20.69
C ALA A 133 -7.47 -14.74 22.14
N ALA A 134 -8.42 -15.00 23.01
CA ALA A 134 -8.15 -15.29 24.41
C ALA A 134 -7.44 -16.65 24.55
#